data_5e18987f432828c7f7f0c2ac5dbfcaf7
#
_entry.id   5e18987f432828c7f7f0c2ac5dbfcaf7
#
_cell.length_a   1.000
_cell.length_b   1.000
_cell.length_c   1.000
_cell.angle_alpha   90.00
_cell.angle_beta   90.00
_cell.angle_gamma   90.00
#
_symmetry.space_group_name_H-M   'P 1'
#
loop_
_entity.id
_entity.type
_entity.pdbx_description
1 polymer ?
#
loop_
_entity_poly.entity_id
_entity_poly.type
_entity_poly.pdbx_seq_one_letter_code
_entity_poly.pdbx_strand_id
1 'polypeptide(L)'
;MGNMMKIKQLHLQNYGRFEDLTVDFAPTENRASNVTVIVGNNGAGKSQILQALATGLSWFISGLQNKVPSGNFINSNEIRNGKDISILNIKGEINKNLQSINNNIKNLDIYLKSNRQRDDEKFASLGGLEIIDFTENVKKDEISLPIITFYPVERSILTQNIILDSSAKNLRQFVGYNLALTNGIDFNSFIEWFRLKEDIENAQIRKEVDKLMESLVRENNDNNRSIIVAHLAGLTAKEKVLEKNTDNQLQSVKSAISYFLDTIENVWIDRSLQPPVMMVEKDGKDLNINQLSQGEKSLLALVGDIARRLAILNPSLDDPLQGEGIVMIDEVDLHLHPKWQHDLIDKLVKTFPKVQFILTTHSPLIVSDRQDILVYSLDNGELQQMPNVYGEDANTLLNDIFDVPARTPEIDKAFNDIRRAISHKELESAESQINNIAKKVSSSNTELLKVRLMLAQAKLAQNKVS
;
A
#
# COMPACT_ATOMS: atom_id res chain seq x y z
N MET A 1 12.85 -20.59 3.54
CA MET A 1 12.09 -19.44 2.99
C MET A 1 12.48 -19.29 1.53
N GLY A 2 11.53 -19.35 0.58
CA GLY A 2 11.82 -19.13 -0.85
C GLY A 2 12.26 -17.68 -1.06
N ASN A 3 13.18 -17.44 -2.00
CA ASN A 3 13.58 -16.08 -2.36
C ASN A 3 12.37 -15.37 -2.97
N MET A 4 11.84 -14.38 -2.28
CA MET A 4 10.79 -13.49 -2.78
C MET A 4 11.42 -12.45 -3.73
N MET A 5 10.64 -11.99 -4.72
CA MET A 5 11.05 -10.81 -5.49
C MET A 5 11.04 -9.59 -4.59
N LYS A 6 12.17 -8.87 -4.52
CA LYS A 6 12.31 -7.65 -3.73
C LYS A 6 13.38 -6.73 -4.27
N ILE A 7 13.18 -5.44 -4.10
CA ILE A 7 14.22 -4.42 -4.28
C ILE A 7 15.06 -4.39 -3.00
N LYS A 8 16.38 -4.40 -3.17
CA LYS A 8 17.33 -4.22 -2.07
C LYS A 8 17.82 -2.78 -1.98
N GLN A 9 18.13 -2.17 -3.12
CA GLN A 9 18.76 -0.86 -3.15
C GLN A 9 18.33 -0.06 -4.38
N LEU A 10 18.18 1.25 -4.20
CA LEU A 10 18.08 2.26 -5.23
C LEU A 10 19.27 3.22 -5.09
N HIS A 11 19.96 3.51 -6.20
CA HIS A 11 20.94 4.57 -6.29
C HIS A 11 20.52 5.59 -7.34
N LEU A 12 20.51 6.85 -6.96
CA LEU A 12 20.15 8.00 -7.79
C LEU A 12 21.32 8.99 -7.85
N GLN A 13 21.71 9.39 -9.06
CA GLN A 13 22.69 10.45 -9.26
C GLN A 13 22.09 11.55 -10.13
N ASN A 14 22.17 12.79 -9.66
CA ASN A 14 21.62 13.98 -10.31
C ASN A 14 20.12 13.83 -10.69
N TYR A 15 19.33 13.22 -9.83
CA TYR A 15 17.89 12.97 -10.03
C TYR A 15 17.07 13.92 -9.15
N GLY A 16 16.20 14.73 -9.76
CA GLY A 16 15.37 15.68 -9.05
C GLY A 16 16.19 16.60 -8.13
N ARG A 17 15.94 16.49 -6.83
CA ARG A 17 16.71 17.26 -5.83
C ARG A 17 17.97 16.54 -5.35
N PHE A 18 18.14 15.26 -5.67
CA PHE A 18 19.26 14.47 -5.19
C PHE A 18 20.48 14.64 -6.07
N GLU A 19 21.62 14.94 -5.46
CA GLU A 19 22.92 14.94 -6.14
C GLU A 19 23.47 13.51 -6.21
N ASP A 20 23.46 12.83 -5.07
CA ASP A 20 23.78 11.43 -4.92
C ASP A 20 22.94 10.88 -3.75
N LEU A 21 22.15 9.84 -3.99
CA LEU A 21 21.30 9.23 -2.98
C LEU A 21 21.32 7.72 -3.13
N THR A 22 21.59 7.03 -2.04
CA THR A 22 21.41 5.58 -1.94
C THR A 22 20.36 5.25 -0.89
N VAL A 23 19.42 4.39 -1.24
CA VAL A 23 18.33 3.92 -0.37
C VAL A 23 18.35 2.41 -0.34
N ASP A 24 18.51 1.83 0.85
CA ASP A 24 18.35 0.40 1.08
C ASP A 24 16.90 0.12 1.53
N PHE A 25 16.33 -0.99 1.07
CA PHE A 25 14.94 -1.36 1.37
C PHE A 25 14.83 -2.61 2.22
N ALA A 26 13.81 -2.66 3.08
CA ALA A 26 13.49 -3.83 3.88
C ALA A 26 13.05 -5.03 3.00
N PRO A 27 13.39 -6.27 3.38
CA PRO A 27 14.08 -6.63 4.63
C PRO A 27 15.59 -6.36 4.58
N THR A 28 16.12 -5.97 5.73
CA THR A 28 17.55 -5.81 5.96
C THR A 28 18.01 -6.76 7.09
N GLU A 29 19.31 -6.81 7.38
CA GLU A 29 19.83 -7.63 8.50
C GLU A 29 19.17 -7.29 9.84
N ASN A 30 18.81 -6.01 10.03
CA ASN A 30 18.26 -5.49 11.28
C ASN A 30 16.72 -5.31 11.26
N ARG A 31 16.06 -5.50 10.13
CA ARG A 31 14.62 -5.32 9.95
C ARG A 31 14.05 -6.45 9.10
N ALA A 32 13.28 -7.32 9.74
CA ALA A 32 12.78 -8.55 9.11
C ALA A 32 11.52 -8.35 8.26
N SER A 33 10.79 -7.27 8.48
CA SER A 33 9.58 -6.93 7.71
C SER A 33 9.91 -6.59 6.26
N ASN A 34 8.95 -6.77 5.37
CA ASN A 34 9.04 -6.34 3.97
C ASN A 34 8.56 -4.89 3.77
N VAL A 35 8.57 -4.05 4.81
CA VAL A 35 8.01 -2.70 4.76
C VAL A 35 9.09 -1.65 5.00
N THR A 36 9.22 -0.73 4.05
CA THR A 36 10.03 0.48 4.19
C THR A 36 9.11 1.69 4.16
N VAL A 37 9.25 2.57 5.14
CA VAL A 37 8.48 3.82 5.24
C VAL A 37 9.43 5.00 5.15
N ILE A 38 9.15 5.95 4.26
CA ILE A 38 9.91 7.19 4.11
C ILE A 38 9.05 8.34 4.63
N VAL A 39 9.49 9.00 5.68
CA VAL A 39 8.85 10.19 6.24
C VAL A 39 9.65 11.45 5.90
N GLY A 40 9.07 12.61 6.06
CA GLY A 40 9.74 13.89 5.83
C GLY A 40 8.78 14.99 5.40
N ASN A 41 9.27 16.21 5.38
CA ASN A 41 8.47 17.39 5.05
C ASN A 41 7.97 17.41 3.60
N ASN A 42 6.95 18.26 3.32
CA ASN A 42 6.48 18.49 1.97
C ASN A 42 7.63 19.00 1.08
N GLY A 43 7.73 18.43 -0.12
CA GLY A 43 8.81 18.77 -1.03
C GLY A 43 10.17 18.16 -0.67
N ALA A 44 10.32 17.31 0.36
CA ALA A 44 11.58 16.65 0.69
C ALA A 44 12.10 15.72 -0.43
N GLY A 45 11.23 15.24 -1.32
CA GLY A 45 11.62 14.36 -2.43
C GLY A 45 11.12 12.92 -2.28
N LYS A 46 10.25 12.63 -1.32
CA LYS A 46 9.69 11.29 -1.07
C LYS A 46 9.07 10.68 -2.33
N SER A 47 8.17 11.43 -2.97
CA SER A 47 7.51 11.01 -4.23
C SER A 47 8.51 10.80 -5.38
N GLN A 48 9.62 11.54 -5.40
CA GLN A 48 10.68 11.38 -6.41
C GLN A 48 11.39 10.03 -6.28
N ILE A 49 11.58 9.51 -5.06
CA ILE A 49 12.14 8.17 -4.82
C ILE A 49 11.22 7.10 -5.40
N LEU A 50 9.90 7.17 -5.10
CA LEU A 50 8.92 6.22 -5.62
C LEU A 50 8.78 6.32 -7.15
N GLN A 51 8.79 7.55 -7.70
CA GLN A 51 8.74 7.77 -9.15
C GLN A 51 9.98 7.20 -9.85
N ALA A 52 11.17 7.35 -9.26
CA ALA A 52 12.38 6.74 -9.78
C ALA A 52 12.29 5.22 -9.81
N LEU A 53 11.79 4.59 -8.75
CA LEU A 53 11.52 3.15 -8.72
C LEU A 53 10.52 2.73 -9.80
N ALA A 54 9.42 3.46 -9.96
CA ALA A 54 8.43 3.19 -11.00
C ALA A 54 9.03 3.29 -12.41
N THR A 55 9.87 4.32 -12.66
CA THR A 55 10.58 4.50 -13.92
C THR A 55 11.50 3.30 -14.22
N GLY A 56 12.33 2.89 -13.28
CA GLY A 56 13.22 1.73 -13.45
C GLY A 56 12.45 0.42 -13.63
N LEU A 57 11.45 0.16 -12.78
CA LEU A 57 10.65 -1.08 -12.84
C LEU A 57 9.78 -1.19 -14.10
N SER A 58 9.53 -0.09 -14.82
CA SER A 58 8.85 -0.14 -16.13
C SER A 58 9.61 -0.99 -17.15
N TRP A 59 10.94 -0.98 -17.09
CA TRP A 59 11.81 -1.82 -17.92
C TRP A 59 11.69 -3.30 -17.59
N PHE A 60 11.58 -3.64 -16.31
CA PHE A 60 11.34 -5.01 -15.87
C PHE A 60 9.99 -5.54 -16.37
N ILE A 61 8.90 -4.80 -16.16
CA ILE A 61 7.56 -5.18 -16.66
C ILE A 61 7.58 -5.35 -18.17
N SER A 62 8.21 -4.42 -18.90
CA SER A 62 8.33 -4.53 -20.36
C SER A 62 9.14 -5.75 -20.77
N GLY A 63 10.20 -6.09 -20.02
CA GLY A 63 11.00 -7.30 -20.27
C GLY A 63 10.25 -8.60 -20.02
N LEU A 64 9.22 -8.60 -19.15
CA LEU A 64 8.31 -9.74 -18.99
C LEU A 64 7.33 -9.88 -20.16
N GLN A 65 7.01 -8.79 -20.85
CA GLN A 65 5.99 -8.74 -21.90
C GLN A 65 6.58 -8.86 -23.32
N ASN A 66 7.78 -8.38 -23.52
CA ASN A 66 8.38 -8.19 -24.83
C ASN A 66 9.81 -8.77 -24.93
N LYS A 67 10.16 -9.34 -26.10
CA LYS A 67 11.52 -9.81 -26.41
C LYS A 67 12.56 -8.67 -26.36
N VAL A 68 12.15 -7.46 -26.69
CA VAL A 68 12.98 -6.25 -26.60
C VAL A 68 12.33 -5.33 -25.59
N PRO A 69 12.87 -5.19 -24.38
CA PRO A 69 12.32 -4.31 -23.37
C PRO A 69 12.31 -2.85 -23.83
N SER A 70 11.23 -2.14 -23.52
CA SER A 70 11.05 -0.72 -23.79
C SER A 70 10.32 -0.06 -22.63
N GLY A 71 11.06 0.33 -21.61
CA GLY A 71 10.52 1.05 -20.43
C GLY A 71 10.68 2.56 -20.56
N ASN A 72 10.28 3.25 -19.49
CA ASN A 72 10.40 4.70 -19.40
C ASN A 72 11.84 5.10 -19.06
N PHE A 73 12.33 6.17 -19.69
CA PHE A 73 13.58 6.84 -19.28
C PHE A 73 13.29 7.95 -18.27
N ILE A 74 14.34 8.40 -17.58
CA ILE A 74 14.28 9.57 -16.72
C ILE A 74 13.93 10.78 -17.59
N ASN A 75 12.86 11.50 -17.24
CA ASN A 75 12.43 12.68 -17.96
C ASN A 75 13.42 13.84 -17.77
N SER A 76 13.52 14.74 -18.75
CA SER A 76 14.38 15.92 -18.66
C SER A 76 14.06 16.80 -17.44
N ASN A 77 12.80 16.86 -17.01
CA ASN A 77 12.36 17.58 -15.82
C ASN A 77 12.76 16.91 -14.50
N GLU A 78 13.06 15.62 -14.52
CA GLU A 78 13.54 14.86 -13.37
C GLU A 78 15.05 14.91 -13.21
N ILE A 79 15.79 15.37 -14.23
CA ILE A 79 17.23 15.60 -14.14
C ILE A 79 17.47 16.86 -13.28
N ARG A 80 18.40 16.75 -12.32
CA ARG A 80 18.75 17.85 -11.40
C ARG A 80 19.09 19.14 -12.16
N ASN A 81 18.62 20.27 -11.67
CA ASN A 81 18.92 21.57 -12.28
C ASN A 81 20.44 21.82 -12.34
N GLY A 82 20.91 22.32 -13.49
CA GLY A 82 22.32 22.56 -13.74
C GLY A 82 23.17 21.32 -14.07
N LYS A 83 22.52 20.15 -14.23
CA LYS A 83 23.15 18.90 -14.68
C LYS A 83 22.53 18.43 -15.99
N ASP A 84 23.34 17.81 -16.84
CA ASP A 84 22.90 17.28 -18.13
C ASP A 84 22.60 15.79 -18.05
N ILE A 85 23.21 15.06 -17.13
CA ILE A 85 23.10 13.61 -17.03
C ILE A 85 22.55 13.22 -15.67
N SER A 86 21.59 12.30 -15.68
CA SER A 86 21.08 11.60 -14.49
C SER A 86 21.23 10.09 -14.63
N ILE A 87 21.50 9.42 -13.51
CA ILE A 87 21.64 7.97 -13.42
C ILE A 87 20.67 7.44 -12.37
N LEU A 88 20.07 6.30 -12.68
CA LEU A 88 19.24 5.52 -11.79
C LEU A 88 19.71 4.06 -11.85
N ASN A 89 19.96 3.45 -10.69
CA ASN A 89 20.27 2.04 -10.59
C ASN A 89 19.41 1.38 -9.51
N ILE A 90 18.74 0.27 -9.84
CA ILE A 90 17.95 -0.55 -8.93
C ILE A 90 18.58 -1.93 -8.83
N LYS A 91 18.88 -2.37 -7.62
CA LYS A 91 19.34 -3.73 -7.34
C LYS A 91 18.33 -4.48 -6.49
N GLY A 92 18.17 -5.78 -6.78
CA GLY A 92 17.21 -6.60 -6.07
C GLY A 92 17.41 -8.09 -6.27
N GLU A 93 16.45 -8.86 -5.80
CA GLU A 93 16.36 -10.31 -5.97
C GLU A 93 15.12 -10.67 -6.76
N ILE A 94 15.21 -11.76 -7.52
CA ILE A 94 14.09 -12.31 -8.30
C ILE A 94 13.73 -13.66 -7.69
N ASN A 95 12.45 -14.00 -7.68
CA ASN A 95 11.96 -15.23 -7.09
C ASN A 95 12.36 -16.48 -7.90
N LYS A 96 12.29 -17.64 -7.22
CA LYS A 96 12.64 -18.94 -7.86
C LYS A 96 11.73 -19.31 -9.03
N ASN A 97 10.48 -18.87 -9.05
CA ASN A 97 9.55 -19.19 -10.13
C ASN A 97 9.99 -18.53 -11.44
N LEU A 98 10.42 -17.27 -11.39
CA LEU A 98 11.03 -16.59 -12.54
C LEU A 98 12.41 -17.15 -12.88
N GLN A 99 13.20 -17.56 -11.87
CA GLN A 99 14.49 -18.23 -12.08
C GLN A 99 14.36 -19.59 -12.74
N SER A 100 13.28 -20.36 -12.47
CA SER A 100 13.06 -21.68 -13.08
C SER A 100 12.76 -21.61 -14.58
N ILE A 101 12.29 -20.46 -15.06
CA ILE A 101 12.04 -20.22 -16.48
C ILE A 101 13.35 -19.91 -17.21
N ASN A 102 14.27 -19.24 -16.51
CA ASN A 102 15.61 -18.98 -17.01
C ASN A 102 16.63 -19.11 -15.86
N ASN A 103 17.42 -20.18 -15.85
CA ASN A 103 18.41 -20.49 -14.81
C ASN A 103 19.52 -19.42 -14.64
N ASN A 104 19.62 -18.48 -15.56
CA ASN A 104 20.63 -17.42 -15.53
C ASN A 104 20.21 -16.18 -14.74
N ILE A 105 18.90 -16.04 -14.40
CA ILE A 105 18.40 -14.87 -13.68
C ILE A 105 18.52 -15.12 -12.17
N LYS A 106 19.49 -14.49 -11.53
CA LYS A 106 19.66 -14.57 -10.07
C LYS A 106 19.34 -13.26 -9.36
N ASN A 107 19.69 -12.13 -9.97
CA ASN A 107 19.56 -10.79 -9.37
C ASN A 107 18.87 -9.86 -10.35
N LEU A 108 18.14 -8.90 -9.80
CA LEU A 108 17.63 -7.75 -10.52
C LEU A 108 18.70 -6.65 -10.50
N ASP A 109 19.10 -6.17 -11.66
CA ASP A 109 19.98 -5.01 -11.80
C ASP A 109 19.49 -4.16 -12.97
N ILE A 110 18.87 -3.02 -12.67
CA ILE A 110 18.33 -2.09 -13.66
C ILE A 110 19.16 -0.82 -13.60
N TYR A 111 19.83 -0.50 -14.70
CA TYR A 111 20.61 0.72 -14.82
C TYR A 111 20.07 1.58 -15.95
N LEU A 112 19.73 2.83 -15.63
CA LEU A 112 19.28 3.83 -16.59
C LEU A 112 20.19 5.07 -16.52
N LYS A 113 20.53 5.59 -17.69
CA LYS A 113 21.22 6.85 -17.89
C LYS A 113 20.40 7.69 -18.86
N SER A 114 20.13 8.94 -18.53
CA SER A 114 19.43 9.89 -19.41
C SER A 114 20.22 11.18 -19.51
N ASN A 115 20.23 11.76 -20.72
CA ASN A 115 20.81 13.07 -20.99
C ASN A 115 19.69 14.07 -21.31
N ARG A 116 19.75 15.27 -20.71
CA ARG A 116 18.74 16.31 -20.88
C ARG A 116 18.68 16.88 -22.29
N GLN A 117 19.83 16.98 -22.96
CA GLN A 117 19.97 17.65 -24.23
C GLN A 117 20.01 16.69 -25.43
N ARG A 118 20.27 15.39 -25.18
CA ARG A 118 20.53 14.43 -26.22
C ARG A 118 19.76 13.13 -25.98
N ASP A 119 18.69 12.93 -26.71
CA ASP A 119 17.88 11.70 -26.64
C ASP A 119 18.63 10.46 -27.12
N ASP A 120 19.61 10.62 -28.01
CA ASP A 120 20.47 9.55 -28.52
C ASP A 120 21.51 9.06 -27.50
N GLU A 121 21.73 9.78 -26.41
CA GLU A 121 22.59 9.38 -25.30
C GLU A 121 21.84 8.71 -24.14
N LYS A 122 20.57 8.31 -24.33
CA LYS A 122 19.83 7.52 -23.35
C LYS A 122 20.27 6.06 -23.41
N PHE A 123 20.53 5.48 -22.24
CA PHE A 123 20.98 4.11 -22.12
C PHE A 123 20.20 3.38 -21.03
N ALA A 124 19.77 2.15 -21.30
CA ALA A 124 19.16 1.24 -20.35
C ALA A 124 19.86 -0.11 -20.40
N SER A 125 20.14 -0.67 -19.23
CA SER A 125 20.62 -2.03 -19.08
C SER A 125 19.79 -2.77 -18.03
N LEU A 126 19.39 -3.98 -18.38
CA LEU A 126 18.72 -4.93 -17.50
C LEU A 126 19.69 -6.09 -17.27
N GLY A 127 20.50 -5.99 -16.24
CA GLY A 127 21.40 -7.05 -15.83
C GLY A 127 20.64 -8.25 -15.29
N GLY A 128 20.96 -9.46 -15.77
CA GLY A 128 20.34 -10.69 -15.31
C GLY A 128 19.02 -11.09 -16.00
N LEU A 129 18.41 -10.20 -16.79
CA LEU A 129 17.31 -10.53 -17.68
C LEU A 129 17.87 -10.85 -19.07
N GLU A 130 18.38 -12.07 -19.28
CA GLU A 130 18.31 -12.66 -20.60
C GLU A 130 16.83 -12.83 -20.92
N ILE A 131 16.40 -12.24 -22.03
CA ILE A 131 15.02 -12.12 -22.49
C ILE A 131 14.25 -13.42 -22.21
N ILE A 132 13.35 -13.39 -21.24
CA ILE A 132 12.45 -14.51 -20.99
C ILE A 132 11.47 -14.51 -22.16
N ASP A 133 11.64 -15.44 -23.07
CA ASP A 133 10.66 -15.64 -24.13
C ASP A 133 9.43 -16.37 -23.58
N PHE A 134 8.55 -15.60 -22.92
CA PHE A 134 7.26 -16.12 -22.47
C PHE A 134 6.34 -16.52 -23.63
N THR A 135 6.76 -16.30 -24.90
CA THR A 135 5.85 -16.46 -26.04
C THR A 135 5.80 -17.89 -26.56
N GLU A 136 6.81 -18.73 -26.35
CA GLU A 136 6.89 -20.02 -27.07
C GLU A 136 6.71 -21.29 -26.22
N ASN A 137 7.02 -21.31 -24.91
CA ASN A 137 7.13 -22.59 -24.19
C ASN A 137 6.38 -22.68 -22.83
N VAL A 138 5.61 -21.67 -22.42
CA VAL A 138 4.91 -21.72 -21.16
C VAL A 138 3.41 -21.61 -21.38
N LYS A 139 2.64 -22.56 -20.87
CA LYS A 139 1.18 -22.38 -20.72
C LYS A 139 0.98 -21.16 -19.84
N LYS A 140 0.57 -20.05 -20.46
CA LYS A 140 0.56 -18.69 -19.89
C LYS A 140 -0.17 -18.54 -18.56
N ASP A 141 -1.04 -19.50 -18.21
CA ASP A 141 -1.91 -19.46 -17.02
C ASP A 141 -1.35 -20.29 -15.84
N GLU A 142 -0.16 -20.87 -15.95
CA GLU A 142 0.44 -21.73 -14.91
C GLU A 142 1.54 -21.02 -14.09
N ILE A 143 1.97 -19.81 -14.49
CA ILE A 143 3.09 -19.12 -13.85
C ILE A 143 2.58 -18.01 -12.94
N SER A 144 3.06 -17.97 -11.70
CA SER A 144 2.92 -16.84 -10.80
C SER A 144 3.81 -15.69 -11.24
N LEU A 145 3.21 -14.52 -11.51
CA LEU A 145 3.92 -13.29 -11.85
C LEU A 145 3.89 -12.31 -10.65
N PRO A 146 4.98 -11.58 -10.39
CA PRO A 146 5.03 -10.64 -9.28
C PRO A 146 4.13 -9.43 -9.52
N ILE A 147 3.42 -8.97 -8.50
CA ILE A 147 2.78 -7.66 -8.57
C ILE A 147 3.86 -6.57 -8.54
N ILE A 148 3.74 -5.58 -9.42
CA ILE A 148 4.56 -4.36 -9.41
C ILE A 148 3.63 -3.20 -9.69
N THR A 149 3.41 -2.35 -8.70
CA THR A 149 2.49 -1.23 -8.85
C THR A 149 2.91 -0.02 -8.02
N PHE A 150 2.58 1.16 -8.52
CA PHE A 150 2.80 2.44 -7.88
C PHE A 150 1.49 3.22 -7.77
N TYR A 151 1.16 3.64 -6.57
CA TYR A 151 0.00 4.46 -6.25
C TYR A 151 0.48 5.87 -5.88
N PRO A 152 0.42 6.85 -6.80
CA PRO A 152 0.81 8.24 -6.51
C PRO A 152 -0.21 8.94 -5.62
N VAL A 153 0.13 10.14 -5.13
CA VAL A 153 -0.78 10.98 -4.31
C VAL A 153 -2.09 11.27 -5.05
N GLU A 154 -2.01 11.53 -6.35
CA GLU A 154 -3.15 11.84 -7.23
C GLU A 154 -4.02 10.62 -7.57
N ARG A 155 -3.91 9.53 -6.78
CA ARG A 155 -4.80 8.38 -6.90
C ARG A 155 -6.26 8.81 -6.76
N SER A 156 -6.81 9.36 -7.85
CA SER A 156 -8.21 9.81 -7.86
C SER A 156 -9.12 8.60 -7.84
N ILE A 157 -9.94 8.54 -6.81
CA ILE A 157 -11.14 7.71 -6.86
C ILE A 157 -12.07 8.47 -7.78
N LEU A 158 -12.09 8.07 -9.05
CA LEU A 158 -12.95 8.70 -10.04
C LEU A 158 -14.41 8.41 -9.66
N THR A 159 -15.09 9.45 -9.22
CA THR A 159 -16.55 9.48 -9.04
C THR A 159 -17.28 9.71 -10.37
N GLN A 160 -16.64 9.41 -11.50
CA GLN A 160 -17.27 9.58 -12.81
C GLN A 160 -18.21 8.41 -13.10
N ASN A 161 -19.30 8.72 -13.78
CA ASN A 161 -20.25 7.73 -14.28
C ASN A 161 -19.51 6.59 -14.96
N ILE A 162 -19.64 5.40 -14.42
CA ILE A 162 -18.99 4.19 -14.92
C ILE A 162 -19.55 3.94 -16.31
N ILE A 163 -18.79 4.29 -17.35
CA ILE A 163 -19.09 3.88 -18.71
C ILE A 163 -18.51 2.48 -18.83
N LEU A 164 -19.37 1.50 -18.68
CA LEU A 164 -19.02 0.10 -18.84
C LEU A 164 -18.81 -0.18 -20.32
N ASP A 165 -17.55 -0.27 -20.74
CA ASP A 165 -17.20 -0.73 -22.08
C ASP A 165 -17.35 -2.25 -22.15
N SER A 166 -18.24 -2.72 -23.03
CA SER A 166 -18.55 -4.14 -23.22
C SER A 166 -17.44 -4.94 -23.93
N SER A 167 -16.31 -4.30 -24.25
CA SER A 167 -15.21 -4.90 -25.01
C SER A 167 -14.13 -5.59 -24.18
N ALA A 168 -14.21 -5.60 -22.83
CA ALA A 168 -13.20 -6.19 -21.94
C ALA A 168 -13.18 -7.73 -22.00
N LYS A 169 -12.81 -8.31 -23.16
CA LYS A 169 -12.61 -9.74 -23.35
C LYS A 169 -11.21 -10.26 -22.94
N ASN A 170 -10.36 -9.44 -22.33
CA ASN A 170 -8.98 -9.83 -22.06
C ASN A 170 -8.75 -10.11 -20.58
N LEU A 171 -9.07 -11.34 -20.14
CA LEU A 171 -8.61 -11.92 -18.85
C LEU A 171 -7.14 -12.41 -18.94
N ARG A 172 -6.31 -11.83 -19.82
CA ARG A 172 -4.91 -12.19 -19.94
C ARG A 172 -4.15 -11.75 -18.70
N GLN A 173 -3.28 -12.60 -18.18
CA GLN A 173 -2.50 -12.38 -16.96
C GLN A 173 -1.75 -11.04 -16.96
N PHE A 174 -1.17 -10.61 -18.08
CA PHE A 174 -0.46 -9.35 -18.20
C PHE A 174 -1.34 -8.08 -18.04
N VAL A 175 -2.66 -8.21 -18.10
CA VAL A 175 -3.59 -7.09 -17.78
C VAL A 175 -3.40 -6.61 -16.34
N GLY A 176 -2.87 -7.46 -15.44
CA GLY A 176 -2.49 -7.07 -14.09
C GLY A 176 -1.45 -5.94 -14.02
N TYR A 177 -0.68 -5.71 -15.10
CA TYR A 177 0.28 -4.60 -15.19
C TYR A 177 -0.24 -3.34 -15.89
N ASN A 178 -1.48 -3.36 -16.41
CA ASN A 178 -2.02 -2.18 -17.06
C ASN A 178 -2.06 -1.00 -16.09
N LEU A 179 -1.50 0.14 -16.54
CA LEU A 179 -1.43 1.38 -15.76
C LEU A 179 -0.79 1.23 -14.36
N ALA A 180 -0.08 0.14 -14.10
CA ALA A 180 0.43 -0.19 -12.77
C ALA A 180 1.46 0.81 -12.24
N LEU A 181 2.21 1.50 -13.13
CA LEU A 181 3.28 2.43 -12.76
C LEU A 181 3.02 3.89 -13.16
N THR A 182 1.84 4.22 -13.68
CA THR A 182 1.58 5.56 -14.25
C THR A 182 0.42 6.31 -13.63
N ASN A 183 -0.74 5.66 -13.44
CA ASN A 183 -1.99 6.37 -13.14
C ASN A 183 -2.61 6.02 -11.78
N GLY A 184 -1.92 5.24 -10.93
CA GLY A 184 -2.46 4.84 -9.64
C GLY A 184 -3.63 3.83 -9.74
N ILE A 185 -4.73 4.10 -9.04
CA ILE A 185 -5.86 3.17 -8.98
C ILE A 185 -6.79 3.39 -10.17
N ASP A 186 -6.89 2.39 -11.03
CA ASP A 186 -7.94 2.33 -12.04
C ASP A 186 -9.18 1.62 -11.48
N PHE A 187 -10.00 2.40 -10.78
CA PHE A 187 -11.17 1.88 -10.10
C PHE A 187 -12.26 1.39 -11.08
N ASN A 188 -12.32 1.94 -12.30
CA ASN A 188 -13.23 1.45 -13.33
C ASN A 188 -12.85 0.03 -13.78
N SER A 189 -11.57 -0.22 -14.06
CA SER A 189 -11.09 -1.56 -14.37
C SER A 189 -11.29 -2.55 -13.20
N PHE A 190 -11.24 -2.07 -11.95
CA PHE A 190 -11.56 -2.91 -10.79
C PHE A 190 -13.05 -3.32 -10.81
N ILE A 191 -13.97 -2.39 -10.99
CA ILE A 191 -15.41 -2.69 -11.02
C ILE A 191 -15.76 -3.57 -12.22
N GLU A 192 -15.18 -3.32 -13.39
CA GLU A 192 -15.42 -4.14 -14.59
C GLU A 192 -14.93 -5.58 -14.39
N TRP A 193 -13.73 -5.75 -13.85
CA TRP A 193 -13.19 -7.08 -13.53
C TRP A 193 -14.06 -7.79 -12.49
N PHE A 194 -14.46 -7.09 -11.43
CA PHE A 194 -15.30 -7.63 -10.37
C PHE A 194 -16.65 -8.09 -10.93
N ARG A 195 -17.30 -7.25 -11.75
CA ARG A 195 -18.55 -7.59 -12.44
C ARG A 195 -18.39 -8.82 -13.32
N LEU A 196 -17.34 -8.86 -14.14
CA LEU A 196 -17.09 -10.00 -15.02
C LEU A 196 -16.90 -11.31 -14.23
N LYS A 197 -16.18 -11.26 -13.12
CA LYS A 197 -15.99 -12.42 -12.25
C LYS A 197 -17.30 -12.89 -11.61
N GLU A 198 -18.11 -11.97 -11.09
CA GLU A 198 -19.45 -12.31 -10.59
C GLU A 198 -20.38 -12.85 -11.69
N ASP A 199 -20.29 -12.34 -12.92
CA ASP A 199 -21.10 -12.85 -14.04
C ASP A 199 -20.72 -14.30 -14.40
N ILE A 200 -19.41 -14.61 -14.37
CA ILE A 200 -18.91 -15.98 -14.58
C ILE A 200 -19.40 -16.90 -13.45
N GLU A 201 -19.25 -16.48 -12.20
CA GLU A 201 -19.70 -17.23 -11.01
C GLU A 201 -21.21 -17.50 -11.08
N ASN A 202 -22.02 -16.47 -11.34
CA ASN A 202 -23.46 -16.59 -11.48
C ASN A 202 -23.87 -17.52 -12.65
N ALA A 203 -23.15 -17.48 -13.76
CA ALA A 203 -23.40 -18.38 -14.89
C ALA A 203 -23.06 -19.84 -14.54
N GLN A 204 -22.02 -20.09 -13.76
CA GLN A 204 -21.66 -21.42 -13.28
C GLN A 204 -22.72 -21.96 -12.31
N ILE A 205 -23.20 -21.13 -11.36
CA ILE A 205 -24.28 -21.49 -10.42
C ILE A 205 -25.55 -21.86 -11.19
N ARG A 206 -25.97 -21.04 -12.16
CA ARG A 206 -27.16 -21.35 -12.99
C ARG A 206 -27.01 -22.68 -13.69
N LYS A 207 -25.85 -22.95 -14.28
CA LYS A 207 -25.59 -24.23 -14.97
C LYS A 207 -25.63 -25.43 -14.02
N GLU A 208 -25.22 -25.26 -12.76
CA GLU A 208 -25.31 -26.30 -11.73
C GLU A 208 -26.74 -26.51 -11.25
N VAL A 209 -27.48 -25.40 -11.04
CA VAL A 209 -28.92 -25.45 -10.73
C VAL A 209 -29.68 -26.19 -11.83
N ASP A 210 -29.44 -25.88 -13.10
CA ASP A 210 -30.10 -26.56 -14.22
C ASP A 210 -29.83 -28.08 -14.22
N LYS A 211 -28.56 -28.47 -14.01
CA LYS A 211 -28.19 -29.89 -13.90
C LYS A 211 -28.86 -30.61 -12.73
N LEU A 212 -28.92 -29.95 -11.57
CA LEU A 212 -29.59 -30.51 -10.39
C LEU A 212 -31.10 -30.64 -10.59
N MET A 213 -31.73 -29.66 -11.25
CA MET A 213 -33.14 -29.73 -11.62
C MET A 213 -33.44 -30.91 -12.58
N GLU A 214 -32.60 -31.09 -13.62
CA GLU A 214 -32.69 -32.24 -14.49
C GLU A 214 -32.53 -33.57 -13.73
N SER A 215 -31.57 -33.62 -12.80
CA SER A 215 -31.35 -34.82 -11.96
C SER A 215 -32.55 -35.11 -11.08
N LEU A 216 -33.17 -34.07 -10.49
CA LEU A 216 -34.33 -34.17 -9.65
C LEU A 216 -35.56 -34.75 -10.41
N VAL A 217 -35.70 -34.38 -11.68
CA VAL A 217 -36.78 -34.91 -12.55
C VAL A 217 -36.57 -36.38 -12.86
N ARG A 218 -35.32 -36.84 -12.97
CA ARG A 218 -34.98 -38.25 -13.31
C ARG A 218 -34.91 -39.18 -12.10
N GLU A 219 -34.76 -38.60 -10.90
CA GLU A 219 -34.56 -39.39 -9.67
C GLU A 219 -35.91 -39.88 -9.09
N ASN A 220 -36.01 -41.18 -8.89
CA ASN A 220 -37.19 -41.81 -8.33
C ASN A 220 -37.08 -42.17 -6.84
N ASN A 221 -35.89 -42.06 -6.26
CA ASN A 221 -35.63 -42.36 -4.86
C ASN A 221 -35.87 -41.12 -3.99
N ASP A 222 -36.76 -41.17 -3.03
CA ASP A 222 -37.16 -40.05 -2.17
C ASP A 222 -35.97 -39.51 -1.32
N ASN A 223 -35.07 -40.36 -0.86
CA ASN A 223 -33.90 -39.92 -0.11
C ASN A 223 -32.93 -39.12 -1.00
N ASN A 224 -32.67 -39.58 -2.24
CA ASN A 224 -31.82 -38.87 -3.19
C ASN A 224 -32.46 -37.55 -3.63
N ARG A 225 -33.78 -37.55 -3.86
CA ARG A 225 -34.56 -36.32 -4.14
C ARG A 225 -34.38 -35.28 -3.03
N SER A 226 -34.49 -35.70 -1.77
CA SER A 226 -34.29 -34.82 -0.61
C SER A 226 -32.89 -34.20 -0.56
N ILE A 227 -31.85 -34.96 -0.91
CA ILE A 227 -30.46 -34.47 -0.99
C ILE A 227 -30.33 -33.44 -2.11
N ILE A 228 -30.90 -33.71 -3.31
CA ILE A 228 -30.86 -32.75 -4.44
C ILE A 228 -31.60 -31.46 -4.09
N VAL A 229 -32.77 -31.55 -3.44
CA VAL A 229 -33.54 -30.38 -3.00
C VAL A 229 -32.79 -29.57 -1.96
N ALA A 230 -32.13 -30.23 -1.00
CA ALA A 230 -31.29 -29.55 -0.03
C ALA A 230 -30.09 -28.82 -0.70
N HIS A 231 -29.49 -29.44 -1.72
CA HIS A 231 -28.43 -28.82 -2.49
C HIS A 231 -28.91 -27.59 -3.30
N LEU A 232 -30.08 -27.73 -3.97
CA LEU A 232 -30.72 -26.61 -4.68
C LEU A 232 -31.06 -25.46 -3.72
N ALA A 233 -31.60 -25.74 -2.54
CA ALA A 233 -31.92 -24.76 -1.52
C ALA A 233 -30.64 -24.03 -1.05
N GLY A 234 -29.51 -24.73 -0.90
CA GLY A 234 -28.23 -24.16 -0.59
C GLY A 234 -27.72 -23.20 -1.68
N LEU A 235 -27.82 -23.60 -2.95
CA LEU A 235 -27.43 -22.74 -4.08
C LEU A 235 -28.31 -21.50 -4.22
N THR A 236 -29.62 -21.62 -3.95
CA THR A 236 -30.55 -20.50 -4.04
C THR A 236 -30.48 -19.55 -2.84
N ALA A 237 -30.11 -20.07 -1.67
CA ALA A 237 -30.00 -19.29 -0.44
C ALA A 237 -28.73 -18.44 -0.36
N LYS A 238 -27.86 -18.46 -1.36
CA LYS A 238 -26.52 -17.79 -1.36
C LYS A 238 -25.61 -18.21 -0.18
N GLU A 239 -26.01 -19.22 0.60
CA GLU A 239 -25.25 -19.67 1.76
C GLU A 239 -24.47 -20.95 1.45
N LYS A 240 -23.14 -20.87 1.52
CA LYS A 240 -22.20 -21.97 1.82
C LYS A 240 -22.01 -23.17 0.88
N VAL A 241 -22.68 -23.30 -0.25
CA VAL A 241 -22.39 -24.43 -1.18
C VAL A 241 -21.25 -24.12 -2.13
N LEU A 242 -20.74 -22.90 -2.11
CA LEU A 242 -19.69 -22.39 -2.96
C LEU A 242 -18.25 -22.82 -2.58
N GLU A 243 -18.06 -23.62 -1.54
CA GLU A 243 -16.70 -24.04 -1.11
C GLU A 243 -15.94 -24.93 -2.12
N LYS A 244 -16.60 -25.42 -3.16
CA LYS A 244 -15.95 -26.30 -4.18
C LYS A 244 -15.83 -25.72 -5.59
N ASN A 245 -16.56 -24.65 -5.94
CA ASN A 245 -16.56 -24.09 -7.29
C ASN A 245 -16.51 -22.54 -7.32
N THR A 246 -16.21 -21.88 -6.21
CA THR A 246 -16.02 -20.42 -6.17
C THR A 246 -14.76 -20.05 -6.96
N ASP A 247 -14.85 -18.99 -7.72
CA ASP A 247 -13.66 -18.35 -8.29
C ASP A 247 -12.81 -17.83 -7.11
N ASN A 248 -11.76 -18.56 -6.74
CA ASN A 248 -10.85 -18.23 -5.65
C ASN A 248 -10.34 -16.77 -5.75
N GLN A 249 -10.26 -16.24 -6.97
CA GLN A 249 -9.82 -14.87 -7.22
C GLN A 249 -10.83 -13.85 -6.71
N LEU A 250 -12.11 -14.02 -7.03
CA LEU A 250 -13.16 -13.10 -6.57
C LEU A 250 -13.32 -13.16 -5.04
N GLN A 251 -13.33 -14.37 -4.48
CA GLN A 251 -13.47 -14.58 -3.03
C GLN A 251 -12.28 -13.97 -2.26
N SER A 252 -11.05 -14.13 -2.75
CA SER A 252 -9.87 -13.52 -2.14
C SER A 252 -9.96 -11.99 -2.13
N VAL A 253 -10.45 -11.39 -3.21
CA VAL A 253 -10.66 -9.93 -3.28
C VAL A 253 -11.74 -9.47 -2.29
N LYS A 254 -12.89 -10.17 -2.22
CA LYS A 254 -13.94 -9.87 -1.24
C LYS A 254 -13.43 -9.98 0.19
N SER A 255 -12.69 -11.04 0.51
CA SER A 255 -12.09 -11.26 1.84
C SER A 255 -11.08 -10.18 2.21
N ALA A 256 -10.23 -9.74 1.27
CA ALA A 256 -9.29 -8.64 1.49
C ALA A 256 -10.02 -7.34 1.84
N ILE A 257 -11.08 -7.00 1.11
CA ILE A 257 -11.88 -5.79 1.35
C ILE A 257 -12.53 -5.83 2.74
N SER A 258 -13.22 -6.93 3.08
CA SER A 258 -13.90 -7.07 4.37
C SER A 258 -12.92 -7.09 5.55
N TYR A 259 -11.71 -7.63 5.36
CA TYR A 259 -10.66 -7.59 6.41
C TYR A 259 -10.13 -6.17 6.68
N PHE A 260 -10.02 -5.33 5.64
CA PHE A 260 -9.58 -3.95 5.79
C PHE A 260 -10.67 -3.02 6.34
N LEU A 261 -11.89 -3.23 5.88
CA LEU A 261 -13.05 -2.42 6.20
C LEU A 261 -14.01 -3.26 7.07
N ASP A 262 -13.73 -3.33 8.37
CA ASP A 262 -14.40 -4.18 9.36
C ASP A 262 -15.93 -3.98 9.38
N THR A 263 -16.40 -2.82 8.90
CA THR A 263 -17.83 -2.49 8.81
C THR A 263 -18.48 -2.93 7.50
N ILE A 264 -17.70 -3.41 6.52
CA ILE A 264 -18.22 -3.92 5.23
C ILE A 264 -18.26 -5.44 5.28
N GLU A 265 -19.48 -5.98 5.29
CA GLU A 265 -19.75 -7.41 5.40
C GLU A 265 -19.71 -8.09 4.03
N ASN A 266 -20.21 -7.41 2.98
CA ASN A 266 -20.26 -7.93 1.63
C ASN A 266 -20.10 -6.84 0.57
N VAL A 267 -19.66 -7.26 -0.64
CA VAL A 267 -19.51 -6.40 -1.83
C VAL A 267 -20.07 -7.14 -3.03
N TRP A 268 -20.94 -6.50 -3.83
CA TRP A 268 -21.53 -7.08 -5.04
C TRP A 268 -21.91 -6.03 -6.09
N ILE A 269 -22.25 -6.48 -7.28
CA ILE A 269 -22.78 -5.62 -8.34
C ILE A 269 -24.33 -5.75 -8.39
N ASP A 270 -25.04 -4.65 -8.16
CA ASP A 270 -26.48 -4.59 -8.40
C ASP A 270 -26.76 -4.36 -9.88
N ARG A 271 -27.35 -5.36 -10.51
CA ARG A 271 -27.70 -5.39 -11.93
C ARG A 271 -29.15 -4.96 -12.19
N SER A 272 -29.92 -4.70 -11.13
CA SER A 272 -31.29 -4.16 -11.27
C SER A 272 -31.28 -2.69 -11.69
N LEU A 273 -30.17 -1.99 -11.44
CA LEU A 273 -29.95 -0.61 -11.82
C LEU A 273 -29.28 -0.50 -13.21
N GLN A 274 -29.50 0.61 -13.89
CA GLN A 274 -28.87 0.90 -15.18
C GLN A 274 -28.22 2.29 -15.14
N PRO A 275 -26.89 2.37 -15.24
CA PRO A 275 -25.93 1.27 -15.33
C PRO A 275 -25.84 0.45 -14.02
N PRO A 276 -25.36 -0.81 -14.07
CA PRO A 276 -25.08 -1.61 -12.88
C PRO A 276 -24.11 -0.88 -11.94
N VAL A 277 -24.35 -0.96 -10.65
CA VAL A 277 -23.55 -0.26 -9.62
C VAL A 277 -22.97 -1.24 -8.61
N MET A 278 -21.80 -0.89 -8.09
CA MET A 278 -21.21 -1.64 -6.99
C MET A 278 -21.87 -1.22 -5.67
N MET A 279 -22.33 -2.22 -4.94
CA MET A 279 -22.98 -2.09 -3.64
C MET A 279 -22.12 -2.72 -2.56
N VAL A 280 -22.31 -2.25 -1.35
CA VAL A 280 -21.71 -2.83 -0.13
C VAL A 280 -22.79 -3.00 0.92
N GLU A 281 -22.67 -4.07 1.70
CA GLU A 281 -23.41 -4.23 2.94
C GLU A 281 -22.57 -3.68 4.08
N LYS A 282 -23.08 -2.66 4.74
CA LYS A 282 -22.39 -1.98 5.84
C LYS A 282 -23.33 -1.80 7.02
N ASP A 283 -22.94 -2.35 8.18
CA ASP A 283 -23.73 -2.27 9.42
C ASP A 283 -25.19 -2.76 9.17
N GLY A 284 -25.36 -3.84 8.40
CA GLY A 284 -26.66 -4.42 8.03
C GLY A 284 -27.49 -3.56 7.06
N LYS A 285 -26.88 -2.64 6.32
CA LYS A 285 -27.54 -1.79 5.31
C LYS A 285 -26.83 -1.86 3.96
N ASP A 286 -27.62 -1.98 2.91
CA ASP A 286 -27.13 -1.91 1.54
C ASP A 286 -26.87 -0.45 1.12
N LEU A 287 -25.65 -0.14 0.78
CA LEU A 287 -25.20 1.19 0.35
C LEU A 287 -24.52 1.10 -1.01
N ASN A 288 -24.77 2.12 -1.85
CA ASN A 288 -23.94 2.34 -3.01
C ASN A 288 -22.54 2.78 -2.55
N ILE A 289 -21.46 2.32 -3.21
CA ILE A 289 -20.09 2.73 -2.88
C ILE A 289 -19.89 4.24 -2.86
N ASN A 290 -20.67 4.99 -3.63
CA ASN A 290 -20.63 6.45 -3.62
C ASN A 290 -21.11 7.08 -2.32
N GLN A 291 -21.84 6.33 -1.49
CA GLN A 291 -22.34 6.77 -0.18
C GLN A 291 -21.33 6.51 0.95
N LEU A 292 -20.24 5.77 0.68
CA LEU A 292 -19.15 5.59 1.61
C LEU A 292 -18.40 6.89 1.87
N SER A 293 -17.76 7.01 3.02
CA SER A 293 -16.83 8.10 3.31
C SER A 293 -15.63 8.08 2.36
N GLN A 294 -14.95 9.22 2.21
CA GLN A 294 -13.79 9.32 1.33
C GLN A 294 -12.68 8.34 1.72
N GLY A 295 -12.44 8.16 3.03
CA GLY A 295 -11.45 7.20 3.53
C GLY A 295 -11.81 5.75 3.22
N GLU A 296 -13.09 5.36 3.39
CA GLU A 296 -13.54 4.01 3.03
C GLU A 296 -13.42 3.75 1.53
N LYS A 297 -13.81 4.71 0.70
CA LYS A 297 -13.61 4.62 -0.76
C LYS A 297 -12.14 4.44 -1.12
N SER A 298 -11.25 5.21 -0.46
CA SER A 298 -9.81 5.15 -0.69
C SER A 298 -9.23 3.79 -0.35
N LEU A 299 -9.59 3.24 0.81
CA LEU A 299 -9.14 1.91 1.24
C LEU A 299 -9.73 0.81 0.35
N LEU A 300 -11.04 0.86 0.06
CA LEU A 300 -11.68 -0.11 -0.82
C LEU A 300 -11.02 -0.15 -2.20
N ALA A 301 -10.76 1.03 -2.77
CA ALA A 301 -10.13 1.14 -4.08
C ALA A 301 -8.67 0.64 -4.06
N LEU A 302 -7.88 1.02 -3.05
CA LEU A 302 -6.48 0.61 -2.91
C LEU A 302 -6.35 -0.89 -2.70
N VAL A 303 -7.05 -1.41 -1.68
CA VAL A 303 -6.99 -2.83 -1.31
C VAL A 303 -7.61 -3.71 -2.40
N GLY A 304 -8.73 -3.28 -2.96
CA GLY A 304 -9.40 -3.96 -4.06
C GLY A 304 -8.52 -4.05 -5.31
N ASP A 305 -7.80 -2.98 -5.68
CA ASP A 305 -6.91 -3.00 -6.85
C ASP A 305 -5.66 -3.88 -6.60
N ILE A 306 -5.03 -3.82 -5.42
CA ILE A 306 -3.91 -4.70 -5.07
C ILE A 306 -4.35 -6.17 -5.14
N ALA A 307 -5.48 -6.51 -4.50
CA ALA A 307 -6.00 -7.87 -4.47
C ALA A 307 -6.40 -8.36 -5.88
N ARG A 308 -7.05 -7.51 -6.69
CA ARG A 308 -7.38 -7.80 -8.09
C ARG A 308 -6.12 -8.09 -8.92
N ARG A 309 -5.10 -7.24 -8.83
CA ARG A 309 -3.83 -7.43 -9.57
C ARG A 309 -3.16 -8.74 -9.17
N LEU A 310 -3.08 -9.03 -7.88
CA LEU A 310 -2.57 -10.31 -7.39
C LEU A 310 -3.38 -11.49 -7.92
N ALA A 311 -4.71 -11.39 -7.92
CA ALA A 311 -5.59 -12.42 -8.45
C ALA A 311 -5.38 -12.68 -9.94
N ILE A 312 -5.20 -11.62 -10.74
CA ILE A 312 -4.93 -11.73 -12.18
C ILE A 312 -3.54 -12.30 -12.45
N LEU A 313 -2.52 -11.87 -11.69
CA LEU A 313 -1.13 -12.26 -11.90
C LEU A 313 -0.81 -13.67 -11.36
N ASN A 314 -1.63 -14.21 -10.47
CA ASN A 314 -1.40 -15.47 -9.77
C ASN A 314 -2.60 -16.45 -9.88
N PRO A 315 -3.07 -16.78 -11.10
CA PRO A 315 -4.28 -17.59 -11.27
C PRO A 315 -4.11 -19.03 -10.79
N SER A 316 -2.87 -19.52 -10.70
CA SER A 316 -2.54 -20.89 -10.27
C SER A 316 -2.39 -21.06 -8.77
N LEU A 317 -2.40 -19.98 -7.98
CA LEU A 317 -2.30 -20.08 -6.53
C LEU A 317 -3.69 -20.37 -5.92
N ASP A 318 -3.73 -21.25 -4.92
CA ASP A 318 -4.94 -21.53 -4.14
C ASP A 318 -5.44 -20.26 -3.43
N ASP A 319 -4.53 -19.44 -2.92
CA ASP A 319 -4.79 -18.10 -2.43
C ASP A 319 -3.95 -17.10 -3.21
N PRO A 320 -4.56 -16.36 -4.15
CA PRO A 320 -3.85 -15.35 -4.96
C PRO A 320 -3.20 -14.23 -4.14
N LEU A 321 -3.70 -13.94 -2.92
CA LEU A 321 -3.12 -12.92 -2.04
C LEU A 321 -1.74 -13.31 -1.50
N GLN A 322 -1.34 -14.59 -1.64
CA GLN A 322 0.01 -15.08 -1.38
C GLN A 322 0.99 -14.82 -2.53
N GLY A 323 0.56 -14.13 -3.58
CA GLY A 323 1.43 -13.67 -4.65
C GLY A 323 2.50 -12.71 -4.15
N GLU A 324 3.63 -12.67 -4.84
CA GLU A 324 4.81 -11.87 -4.47
C GLU A 324 4.89 -10.59 -5.28
N GLY A 325 5.70 -9.64 -4.84
CA GLY A 325 6.08 -8.46 -5.62
C GLY A 325 6.26 -7.19 -4.80
N ILE A 326 6.11 -6.06 -5.46
CA ILE A 326 6.46 -4.74 -4.94
C ILE A 326 5.27 -3.80 -5.11
N VAL A 327 4.84 -3.19 -4.01
CA VAL A 327 3.78 -2.19 -3.99
C VAL A 327 4.32 -0.90 -3.39
N MET A 328 4.28 0.16 -4.17
CA MET A 328 4.73 1.49 -3.80
C MET A 328 3.50 2.39 -3.60
N ILE A 329 3.41 3.08 -2.46
CA ILE A 329 2.26 3.94 -2.15
C ILE A 329 2.77 5.28 -1.63
N ASP A 330 2.44 6.33 -2.35
CA ASP A 330 2.76 7.70 -1.93
C ASP A 330 1.65 8.26 -1.04
N GLU A 331 2.02 8.91 0.06
CA GLU A 331 1.12 9.42 1.10
C GLU A 331 0.04 8.40 1.50
N VAL A 332 0.48 7.27 2.05
CA VAL A 332 -0.41 6.14 2.37
C VAL A 332 -1.52 6.50 3.36
N ASP A 333 -1.32 7.50 4.20
CA ASP A 333 -2.26 8.07 5.17
C ASP A 333 -3.32 9.00 4.58
N LEU A 334 -3.22 9.34 3.28
CA LEU A 334 -4.11 10.31 2.64
C LEU A 334 -5.58 9.90 2.75
N HIS A 335 -6.41 10.80 3.28
CA HIS A 335 -7.86 10.62 3.56
C HIS A 335 -8.20 9.57 4.62
N LEU A 336 -7.22 8.98 5.30
CA LEU A 336 -7.49 7.97 6.33
C LEU A 336 -7.78 8.62 7.69
N HIS A 337 -8.81 8.12 8.36
CA HIS A 337 -9.05 8.47 9.75
C HIS A 337 -7.90 7.97 10.63
N PRO A 338 -7.47 8.71 11.68
CA PRO A 338 -6.37 8.30 12.57
C PRO A 338 -6.46 6.85 13.07
N LYS A 339 -7.67 6.36 13.39
CA LYS A 339 -7.88 4.97 13.80
C LYS A 339 -7.40 3.96 12.75
N TRP A 340 -7.60 4.24 11.45
CA TRP A 340 -7.16 3.34 10.38
C TRP A 340 -5.67 3.48 10.07
N GLN A 341 -5.06 4.63 10.40
CA GLN A 341 -3.63 4.82 10.24
C GLN A 341 -2.83 3.92 11.17
N HIS A 342 -3.30 3.69 12.40
CA HIS A 342 -2.67 2.79 13.36
C HIS A 342 -2.53 1.35 12.88
N ASP A 343 -3.59 0.78 12.30
CA ASP A 343 -3.60 -0.65 11.93
C ASP A 343 -3.17 -0.91 10.49
N LEU A 344 -2.89 0.15 9.70
CA LEU A 344 -2.76 0.06 8.26
C LEU A 344 -1.64 -0.88 7.82
N ILE A 345 -0.42 -0.68 8.34
CA ILE A 345 0.72 -1.52 7.96
C ILE A 345 0.49 -2.97 8.38
N ASP A 346 -0.07 -3.18 9.57
CA ASP A 346 -0.37 -4.52 10.07
C ASP A 346 -1.38 -5.25 9.18
N LYS A 347 -2.44 -4.56 8.77
CA LYS A 347 -3.44 -5.08 7.84
C LYS A 347 -2.82 -5.36 6.44
N LEU A 348 -1.96 -4.47 5.92
CA LEU A 348 -1.27 -4.70 4.65
C LEU A 348 -0.41 -5.97 4.68
N VAL A 349 0.43 -6.11 5.70
CA VAL A 349 1.34 -7.26 5.83
C VAL A 349 0.59 -8.57 6.06
N LYS A 350 -0.51 -8.55 6.81
CA LYS A 350 -1.33 -9.75 7.05
C LYS A 350 -2.12 -10.18 5.82
N THR A 351 -2.63 -9.23 5.06
CA THR A 351 -3.41 -9.52 3.84
C THR A 351 -2.51 -9.94 2.68
N PHE A 352 -1.34 -9.29 2.54
CA PHE A 352 -0.41 -9.50 1.43
C PHE A 352 0.99 -9.87 1.96
N PRO A 353 1.18 -11.04 2.56
CA PRO A 353 2.36 -11.35 3.37
C PRO A 353 3.66 -11.47 2.59
N LYS A 354 3.58 -11.66 1.26
CA LYS A 354 4.75 -11.78 0.38
C LYS A 354 4.99 -10.56 -0.50
N VAL A 355 4.27 -9.48 -0.24
CA VAL A 355 4.46 -8.20 -0.93
C VAL A 355 5.46 -7.34 -0.16
N GLN A 356 6.42 -6.76 -0.89
CA GLN A 356 7.28 -5.71 -0.36
C GLN A 356 6.56 -4.37 -0.52
N PHE A 357 6.38 -3.65 0.59
CA PHE A 357 5.77 -2.33 0.60
C PHE A 357 6.82 -1.23 0.75
N ILE A 358 6.78 -0.23 -0.12
CA ILE A 358 7.57 0.99 -0.03
C ILE A 358 6.58 2.14 0.04
N LEU A 359 6.50 2.75 1.22
CA LEU A 359 5.45 3.70 1.58
C LEU A 359 6.05 5.07 1.88
N THR A 360 5.34 6.14 1.53
CA THR A 360 5.60 7.46 2.09
C THR A 360 4.43 7.90 2.95
N THR A 361 4.72 8.71 3.96
CA THR A 361 3.69 9.22 4.88
C THR A 361 4.13 10.52 5.56
N HIS A 362 3.16 11.31 5.97
CA HIS A 362 3.31 12.43 6.89
C HIS A 362 2.73 12.13 8.29
N SER A 363 2.22 10.91 8.51
CA SER A 363 1.60 10.54 9.77
C SER A 363 2.58 9.84 10.72
N PRO A 364 2.78 10.37 11.93
CA PRO A 364 3.53 9.68 12.97
C PRO A 364 2.87 8.38 13.41
N LEU A 365 1.53 8.27 13.28
CA LEU A 365 0.76 7.10 13.69
C LEU A 365 1.09 5.86 12.85
N ILE A 366 1.46 6.05 11.57
CA ILE A 366 1.83 4.94 10.67
C ILE A 366 3.13 4.28 11.12
N VAL A 367 4.09 5.06 11.62
CA VAL A 367 5.45 4.55 11.89
C VAL A 367 5.61 4.00 13.31
N SER A 368 4.73 4.38 14.25
CA SER A 368 4.83 3.98 15.65
C SER A 368 4.24 2.59 15.98
N ASP A 369 3.49 1.99 15.05
CA ASP A 369 2.72 0.78 15.35
C ASP A 369 3.50 -0.52 15.23
N ARG A 370 4.64 -0.53 14.50
CA ARG A 370 5.39 -1.75 14.26
C ARG A 370 6.88 -1.60 14.54
N GLN A 371 7.43 -2.63 15.19
CA GLN A 371 8.83 -2.70 15.58
C GLN A 371 9.78 -3.10 14.44
N ASP A 372 9.29 -3.88 13.48
CA ASP A 372 10.09 -4.58 12.48
C ASP A 372 10.23 -3.84 11.15
N ILE A 373 9.59 -2.68 10.98
CA ILE A 373 9.66 -1.85 9.77
C ILE A 373 10.95 -1.03 9.68
N LEU A 374 11.37 -0.75 8.46
CA LEU A 374 12.47 0.16 8.16
C LEU A 374 11.92 1.57 7.93
N VAL A 375 12.35 2.52 8.74
CA VAL A 375 11.90 3.92 8.66
C VAL A 375 13.06 4.82 8.30
N TYR A 376 12.84 5.68 7.31
CA TYR A 376 13.75 6.75 6.92
C TYR A 376 13.10 8.11 7.12
N SER A 377 13.87 9.05 7.66
CA SER A 377 13.55 10.48 7.58
C SER A 377 14.30 11.07 6.37
N LEU A 378 13.57 11.79 5.54
CA LEU A 378 14.11 12.50 4.38
C LEU A 378 13.94 14.00 4.60
N ASP A 379 15.06 14.70 4.78
CA ASP A 379 15.10 16.15 4.92
C ASP A 379 16.14 16.77 3.98
N ASN A 380 15.76 17.83 3.28
CA ASN A 380 16.62 18.59 2.36
C ASN A 380 17.44 17.75 1.36
N GLY A 381 16.95 16.56 0.98
CA GLY A 381 17.62 15.63 0.08
C GLY A 381 18.57 14.65 0.76
N GLU A 382 18.71 14.73 2.07
CA GLU A 382 19.47 13.80 2.89
C GLU A 382 18.53 12.75 3.50
N LEU A 383 18.90 11.48 3.37
CA LEU A 383 18.14 10.35 3.90
C LEU A 383 18.83 9.81 5.15
N GLN A 384 18.12 9.79 6.26
CA GLN A 384 18.61 9.24 7.52
C GLN A 384 17.76 8.07 7.96
N GLN A 385 18.38 6.91 8.21
CA GLN A 385 17.69 5.79 8.83
C GLN A 385 17.35 6.12 10.29
N MET A 386 16.07 5.98 10.63
CA MET A 386 15.60 6.25 11.97
C MET A 386 15.84 5.06 12.90
N PRO A 387 16.08 5.31 14.20
CA PRO A 387 16.08 4.25 15.21
C PRO A 387 14.71 3.58 15.29
N ASN A 388 14.56 2.60 16.17
CA ASN A 388 13.25 2.01 16.41
C ASN A 388 12.32 3.03 17.09
N VAL A 389 11.24 3.41 16.40
CA VAL A 389 10.23 4.38 16.86
C VAL A 389 8.95 3.71 17.39
N TYR A 390 8.97 2.38 17.54
CA TYR A 390 7.83 1.61 18.03
C TYR A 390 7.43 2.03 19.44
N GLY A 391 6.15 2.33 19.61
CA GLY A 391 5.58 2.73 20.91
C GLY A 391 5.87 4.18 21.34
N GLU A 392 6.57 4.97 20.51
CA GLU A 392 6.74 6.40 20.76
C GLU A 392 5.41 7.14 20.59
N ASP A 393 5.20 8.16 21.43
CA ASP A 393 4.00 8.98 21.28
C ASP A 393 4.09 9.94 20.08
N ALA A 394 2.92 10.26 19.51
CA ALA A 394 2.85 11.07 18.30
C ALA A 394 3.53 12.45 18.43
N ASN A 395 3.58 13.05 19.62
CA ASN A 395 4.20 14.36 19.85
C ASN A 395 5.73 14.26 19.80
N THR A 396 6.30 13.17 20.36
CA THR A 396 7.72 12.86 20.27
C THR A 396 8.12 12.70 18.82
N LEU A 397 7.35 11.90 18.05
CA LEU A 397 7.62 11.68 16.63
C LEU A 397 7.48 12.95 15.78
N LEU A 398 6.48 13.81 16.08
CA LEU A 398 6.32 15.09 15.41
C LEU A 398 7.54 16.00 15.61
N ASN A 399 8.08 16.05 16.82
CA ASN A 399 9.27 16.86 17.10
C ASN A 399 10.54 16.25 16.49
N ASP A 400 10.75 14.94 16.70
CA ASP A 400 12.06 14.30 16.45
C ASP A 400 12.23 13.86 14.99
N ILE A 401 11.13 13.59 14.28
CA ILE A 401 11.16 13.06 12.90
C ILE A 401 10.66 14.09 11.89
N PHE A 402 9.60 14.83 12.25
CA PHE A 402 8.95 15.75 11.33
C PHE A 402 9.39 17.20 11.53
N ASP A 403 10.22 17.48 12.55
CA ASP A 403 10.64 18.83 12.94
C ASP A 403 9.45 19.81 13.06
N VAL A 404 8.32 19.30 13.54
CA VAL A 404 7.09 20.04 13.74
C VAL A 404 6.82 20.17 15.24
N PRO A 405 6.81 21.39 15.80
CA PRO A 405 6.49 21.57 17.21
C PRO A 405 5.12 20.99 17.53
N ALA A 406 5.06 20.11 18.52
CA ALA A 406 3.82 19.49 18.98
C ALA A 406 2.81 20.51 19.57
N ARG A 407 3.26 21.76 19.80
CA ARG A 407 2.48 22.87 20.36
C ARG A 407 2.74 24.16 19.59
N THR A 408 1.81 25.12 19.76
CA THR A 408 2.06 26.47 19.22
C THR A 408 3.35 27.04 19.83
N PRO A 409 4.17 27.79 19.06
CA PRO A 409 5.45 28.33 19.53
C PRO A 409 5.32 29.15 20.82
N GLU A 410 4.20 29.87 21.02
CA GLU A 410 3.93 30.67 22.24
C GLU A 410 3.82 29.75 23.46
N ILE A 411 3.06 28.66 23.36
CA ILE A 411 2.82 27.73 24.47
C ILE A 411 4.08 26.93 24.79
N ASP A 412 4.80 26.49 23.74
CA ASP A 412 6.04 25.74 23.92
C ASP A 412 7.13 26.59 24.58
N LYS A 413 7.30 27.84 24.12
CA LYS A 413 8.18 28.81 24.76
C LYS A 413 7.84 29.01 26.23
N ALA A 414 6.53 29.20 26.56
CA ALA A 414 6.11 29.42 27.93
C ALA A 414 6.45 28.22 28.84
N PHE A 415 6.27 26.97 28.38
CA PHE A 415 6.68 25.81 29.15
C PHE A 415 8.19 25.69 29.29
N ASN A 416 8.96 26.06 28.27
CA ASN A 416 10.42 26.06 28.32
C ASN A 416 10.94 27.14 29.30
N ASP A 417 10.35 28.33 29.32
CA ASP A 417 10.69 29.39 30.25
C ASP A 417 10.39 28.97 31.71
N ILE A 418 9.26 28.27 31.94
CA ILE A 418 8.94 27.69 33.25
C ILE A 418 9.98 26.66 33.69
N ARG A 419 10.38 25.72 32.80
CA ARG A 419 11.39 24.72 33.14
C ARG A 419 12.74 25.37 33.46
N ARG A 420 13.11 26.41 32.68
CA ARG A 420 14.32 27.20 32.94
C ARG A 420 14.27 27.90 34.32
N ALA A 421 13.17 28.55 34.63
CA ALA A 421 12.99 29.18 35.95
C ALA A 421 13.11 28.17 37.10
N ILE A 422 12.50 26.99 36.98
CA ILE A 422 12.65 25.92 37.98
C ILE A 422 14.11 25.45 38.12
N SER A 423 14.80 25.27 37.02
CA SER A 423 16.23 24.83 37.01
C SER A 423 17.18 25.86 37.64
N HIS A 424 16.88 27.15 37.47
CA HIS A 424 17.62 28.25 38.09
C HIS A 424 17.17 28.56 39.56
N LYS A 425 16.25 27.75 40.11
CA LYS A 425 15.70 27.90 41.46
C LYS A 425 14.87 29.21 41.66
N GLU A 426 14.39 29.79 40.58
CA GLU A 426 13.50 30.97 40.60
C GLU A 426 12.05 30.51 40.81
N LEU A 427 11.77 29.87 41.97
CA LEU A 427 10.53 29.12 42.20
C LEU A 427 9.28 29.99 42.24
N GLU A 428 9.37 31.26 42.71
CA GLU A 428 8.24 32.22 42.75
C GLU A 428 7.89 32.67 41.31
N SER A 429 8.91 32.94 40.47
CA SER A 429 8.72 33.29 39.09
C SER A 429 8.07 32.12 38.30
N ALA A 430 8.57 30.90 38.51
CA ALA A 430 8.01 29.68 37.91
C ALA A 430 6.54 29.46 38.27
N GLU A 431 6.18 29.67 39.56
CA GLU A 431 4.80 29.56 40.04
C GLU A 431 3.87 30.59 39.40
N SER A 432 4.32 31.83 39.26
CA SER A 432 3.55 32.90 38.59
C SER A 432 3.34 32.55 37.10
N GLN A 433 4.38 32.05 36.41
CA GLN A 433 4.27 31.64 35.01
C GLN A 433 3.33 30.44 34.86
N ILE A 434 3.40 29.44 35.75
CA ILE A 434 2.48 28.27 35.75
C ILE A 434 1.04 28.76 35.93
N ASN A 435 0.77 29.70 36.84
CA ASN A 435 -0.58 30.24 37.06
C ASN A 435 -1.09 31.00 35.82
N ASN A 436 -0.22 31.67 35.09
CA ASN A 436 -0.58 32.39 33.88
C ASN A 436 -0.92 31.41 32.74
N ILE A 437 -0.09 30.38 32.52
CA ILE A 437 -0.34 29.40 31.43
C ILE A 437 -1.55 28.51 31.76
N ALA A 438 -1.81 28.22 33.03
CA ALA A 438 -2.99 27.47 33.48
C ALA A 438 -4.33 28.12 33.11
N LYS A 439 -4.35 29.44 32.86
CA LYS A 439 -5.54 30.15 32.35
C LYS A 439 -5.77 29.96 30.86
N LYS A 440 -4.73 29.57 30.12
CA LYS A 440 -4.72 29.42 28.64
C LYS A 440 -4.89 27.98 28.19
N VAL A 441 -4.51 27.00 29.01
CA VAL A 441 -4.53 25.57 28.67
C VAL A 441 -5.49 24.80 29.56
N SER A 442 -5.91 23.60 29.15
CA SER A 442 -6.75 22.71 29.95
C SER A 442 -6.08 22.35 31.29
N SER A 443 -6.87 22.24 32.34
CA SER A 443 -6.39 21.76 33.65
C SER A 443 -5.84 20.33 33.61
N SER A 444 -6.26 19.54 32.64
CA SER A 444 -5.76 18.18 32.37
C SER A 444 -4.55 18.15 31.42
N ASN A 445 -4.00 19.28 31.01
CA ASN A 445 -2.83 19.34 30.13
C ASN A 445 -1.64 18.68 30.80
N THR A 446 -1.09 17.65 30.15
CA THR A 446 -0.01 16.80 30.66
C THR A 446 1.26 17.60 30.99
N GLU A 447 1.62 18.59 30.18
CA GLU A 447 2.79 19.44 30.44
C GLU A 447 2.58 20.39 31.61
N LEU A 448 1.37 20.93 31.76
CA LEU A 448 1.02 21.72 32.95
C LEU A 448 1.18 20.88 34.20
N LEU A 449 0.73 19.63 34.19
CA LEU A 449 0.88 18.72 35.33
C LEU A 449 2.36 18.39 35.57
N LYS A 450 3.16 18.14 34.52
CA LYS A 450 4.59 17.89 34.64
C LYS A 450 5.34 19.07 35.30
N VAL A 451 5.12 20.31 34.83
CA VAL A 451 5.81 21.49 35.39
C VAL A 451 5.37 21.79 36.81
N ARG A 452 4.10 21.52 37.14
CA ARG A 452 3.61 21.61 38.54
C ARG A 452 4.31 20.59 39.45
N LEU A 453 4.47 19.37 38.98
CA LEU A 453 5.20 18.33 39.74
C LEU A 453 6.67 18.71 39.92
N MET A 454 7.33 19.17 38.86
CA MET A 454 8.71 19.67 38.92
C MET A 454 8.87 20.79 39.92
N LEU A 455 7.96 21.79 39.94
CA LEU A 455 7.98 22.87 40.90
C LEU A 455 7.79 22.35 42.31
N ALA A 456 6.85 21.45 42.57
CA ALA A 456 6.61 20.86 43.89
C ALA A 456 7.85 20.10 44.38
N GLN A 457 8.51 19.31 43.54
CA GLN A 457 9.76 18.61 43.86
C GLN A 457 10.89 19.58 44.18
N ALA A 458 11.04 20.67 43.41
CA ALA A 458 12.06 21.69 43.64
C ALA A 458 11.83 22.42 44.98
N LYS A 459 10.58 22.76 45.33
CA LYS A 459 10.20 23.36 46.62
C LYS A 459 10.53 22.42 47.79
N LEU A 460 10.22 21.13 47.67
CA LEU A 460 10.55 20.14 48.70
C LEU A 460 12.07 19.94 48.90
N ALA A 461 12.83 20.00 47.79
CA ALA A 461 14.28 19.92 47.86
C ALA A 461 14.90 21.16 48.57
N GLN A 462 14.37 22.33 48.30
CA GLN A 462 14.82 23.58 48.94
C GLN A 462 14.55 23.56 50.45
N ASN A 463 13.35 23.08 50.88
CA ASN A 463 12.99 22.97 52.30
C ASN A 463 13.76 21.91 53.10
N LYS A 464 14.44 20.98 52.44
CA LYS A 464 15.31 19.98 53.12
C LYS A 464 16.76 20.47 53.28
N VAL A 465 17.15 21.56 52.64
CA VAL A 465 18.52 22.12 52.69
C VAL A 465 18.55 23.37 53.61
N SER A 466 17.40 23.93 53.92
CA SER A 466 17.22 24.97 54.92
C SER A 466 16.88 24.33 56.28
#